data_ac5e72d89c321a73badc6e5c65af30eb
#
_entry.id   ac5e72d89c321a73badc6e5c65af30eb
#
_cell.length_a   1.000
_cell.length_b   1.000
_cell.length_c   1.000
_cell.angle_alpha   90.00
_cell.angle_beta   90.00
_cell.angle_gamma   90.00
#
_symmetry.space_group_name_H-M   'P 1'
#
loop_
_entity.id
_entity.type
_entity.pdbx_description
1 polymer ?
#
loop_
_entity_poly.entity_id
_entity_poly.type
_entity_poly.pdbx_seq_one_letter_code
_entity_poly.pdbx_strand_id
1 'polypeptide(L)'
;MVDERAGVAEIIEHCLARGPIEWDAMNRHRAGGVVTGCLVEGTSMTLKAKLGRAPVNFGAAADNIGGQALEAVEVSGNEVTTSWSGIAGAGVGVAACLPQAPGVLRSEYPTEDDLRTGGARTNRVRIISPRYEKLCFGIDDTDTRTEGATWVMALRCAESCRIEGVEFLNMRLVQLNPKVPQKTTNCVGSALNFAVKPQNVADLKEYIRKYVEEHTFSSDTGIACYRGIDFTVDSTAFKWVKTEIMTLEQAEREAQTLGIEFLDRNAKKGRIGALGAVLWGNRGIEAAGLYGEHL
;
A
#
# COMPACT_ATOMS: atom_id res chain seq x y z
N MET A 1 0.52 -0.11 -8.13
CA MET A 1 -0.83 -0.71 -7.89
C MET A 1 -1.88 0.33 -8.23
N VAL A 2 -3.05 -0.10 -8.70
CA VAL A 2 -4.15 0.81 -9.07
C VAL A 2 -5.46 0.38 -8.42
N ASP A 3 -6.26 1.38 -8.03
CA ASP A 3 -7.63 1.22 -7.57
C ASP A 3 -8.52 2.16 -8.40
N GLU A 4 -9.14 1.60 -9.45
CA GLU A 4 -9.99 2.37 -10.36
C GLU A 4 -11.29 2.84 -9.68
N ARG A 5 -11.77 2.14 -8.64
CA ARG A 5 -12.98 2.55 -7.91
C ARG A 5 -12.74 3.84 -7.12
N ALA A 6 -11.57 3.93 -6.51
CA ALA A 6 -11.14 5.12 -5.76
C ALA A 6 -10.49 6.18 -6.67
N GLY A 7 -10.18 5.84 -7.93
CA GLY A 7 -9.48 6.74 -8.86
C GLY A 7 -8.03 7.05 -8.45
N VAL A 8 -7.36 6.11 -7.78
CA VAL A 8 -6.01 6.30 -7.24
C VAL A 8 -5.03 5.21 -7.64
N ALA A 9 -3.75 5.54 -7.55
CA ALA A 9 -2.64 4.60 -7.70
C ALA A 9 -1.63 4.79 -6.57
N GLU A 10 -0.89 3.72 -6.25
CA GLU A 10 0.33 3.74 -5.46
C GLU A 10 1.50 3.24 -6.30
N ILE A 11 2.59 3.99 -6.30
CA ILE A 11 3.85 3.66 -6.94
C ILE A 11 4.89 3.52 -5.84
N ILE A 12 5.53 2.35 -5.75
CA ILE A 12 6.58 2.09 -4.78
C ILE A 12 7.92 2.11 -5.51
N GLU A 13 8.82 2.94 -5.05
CA GLU A 13 10.19 3.04 -5.56
C GLU A 13 11.20 2.73 -4.46
N HIS A 14 12.23 1.99 -4.82
CA HIS A 14 13.37 1.72 -3.95
C HIS A 14 14.61 2.39 -4.52
N CYS A 15 15.35 3.07 -3.66
CA CYS A 15 16.62 3.68 -4.01
C CYS A 15 17.75 3.01 -3.21
N LEU A 16 18.98 3.02 -3.75
CA LEU A 16 20.15 2.49 -3.03
C LEU A 16 20.60 3.40 -1.87
N ALA A 17 20.15 4.66 -1.85
CA ALA A 17 20.54 5.63 -0.85
C ALA A 17 19.33 6.45 -0.36
N ARG A 18 19.32 6.75 0.93
CA ARG A 18 18.22 7.47 1.59
C ARG A 18 18.10 8.93 1.12
N GLY A 19 19.20 9.65 1.03
CA GLY A 19 19.18 11.07 0.66
C GLY A 19 18.54 11.36 -0.70
N PRO A 20 18.88 10.63 -1.78
CA PRO A 20 18.22 10.78 -3.07
C PRO A 20 16.72 10.57 -3.01
N ILE A 21 16.22 9.55 -2.31
CA ILE A 21 14.78 9.27 -2.27
C ILE A 21 13.99 10.32 -1.50
N GLU A 22 14.57 10.88 -0.43
CA GLU A 22 13.98 12.00 0.30
C GLU A 22 13.91 13.26 -0.56
N TRP A 23 14.96 13.51 -1.36
CA TRP A 23 15.00 14.63 -2.29
C TRP A 23 13.97 14.47 -3.41
N ASP A 24 13.86 13.29 -4.00
CA ASP A 24 12.86 12.96 -5.02
C ASP A 24 11.44 13.13 -4.50
N ALA A 25 11.14 12.66 -3.30
CA ALA A 25 9.86 12.82 -2.65
C ALA A 25 9.43 14.29 -2.55
N MET A 26 10.33 15.15 -2.06
CA MET A 26 10.07 16.57 -1.92
C MET A 26 9.87 17.26 -3.28
N ASN A 27 10.62 16.87 -4.29
CA ASN A 27 10.48 17.40 -5.64
C ASN A 27 9.13 17.03 -6.26
N ARG A 28 8.75 15.78 -6.19
CA ARG A 28 7.48 15.28 -6.75
C ARG A 28 6.27 15.87 -6.03
N HIS A 29 6.35 16.03 -4.73
CA HIS A 29 5.30 16.73 -3.96
C HIS A 29 5.19 18.20 -4.38
N ARG A 30 6.31 18.91 -4.53
CA ARG A 30 6.37 20.33 -4.93
C ARG A 30 5.85 20.55 -6.34
N ALA A 31 6.18 19.67 -7.27
CA ALA A 31 5.79 19.81 -8.67
C ALA A 31 4.28 19.60 -8.90
N GLY A 32 3.56 19.03 -7.96
CA GLY A 32 2.13 18.73 -8.09
C GLY A 32 1.87 17.61 -9.09
N GLY A 33 1.21 17.92 -10.20
CA GLY A 33 0.78 16.89 -11.14
C GLY A 33 -0.31 16.01 -10.52
N VAL A 34 -0.23 14.70 -10.72
CA VAL A 34 -1.20 13.76 -10.16
C VAL A 34 -0.85 13.26 -8.75
N VAL A 35 0.32 13.63 -8.21
CA VAL A 35 0.77 13.23 -6.87
C VAL A 35 -0.10 13.87 -5.79
N THR A 36 -0.66 13.07 -4.89
CA THR A 36 -1.49 13.51 -3.76
C THR A 36 -0.85 13.26 -2.40
N GLY A 37 0.15 12.40 -2.35
CA GLY A 37 0.86 12.08 -1.12
C GLY A 37 2.16 11.34 -1.39
N CYS A 38 3.06 11.41 -0.42
CA CYS A 38 4.36 10.76 -0.48
C CYS A 38 4.75 10.30 0.92
N LEU A 39 5.08 9.02 1.06
CA LEU A 39 5.60 8.43 2.29
C LEU A 39 7.00 7.88 2.00
N VAL A 40 7.98 8.30 2.80
CA VAL A 40 9.36 7.79 2.74
C VAL A 40 9.65 6.98 3.98
N GLU A 41 10.05 5.73 3.78
CA GLU A 41 10.43 4.81 4.84
C GLU A 41 11.82 4.19 4.50
N GLY A 42 12.86 4.72 5.13
CA GLY A 42 14.24 4.31 4.82
C GLY A 42 14.63 4.68 3.39
N THR A 43 14.87 3.67 2.55
CA THR A 43 15.23 3.81 1.14
C THR A 43 14.06 3.54 0.19
N SER A 44 12.85 3.46 0.71
CA SER A 44 11.63 3.25 -0.06
C SER A 44 10.74 4.47 -0.03
N MET A 45 10.11 4.76 -1.15
CA MET A 45 9.12 5.80 -1.28
C MET A 45 7.83 5.22 -1.85
N THR A 46 6.71 5.50 -1.19
CA THR A 46 5.37 5.23 -1.72
C THR A 46 4.73 6.55 -2.16
N LEU A 47 4.56 6.70 -3.45
CA LEU A 47 3.80 7.81 -4.04
C LEU A 47 2.34 7.42 -4.16
N LYS A 48 1.46 8.28 -3.69
CA LYS A 48 0.03 8.21 -3.94
C LYS A 48 -0.34 9.22 -5.02
N ALA A 49 -1.07 8.77 -6.01
CA ALA A 49 -1.41 9.58 -7.17
C ALA A 49 -2.88 9.39 -7.57
N LYS A 50 -3.48 10.40 -8.18
CA LYS A 50 -4.77 10.27 -8.88
C LYS A 50 -4.56 9.60 -10.23
N LEU A 51 -5.53 8.81 -10.66
CA LEU A 51 -5.60 8.35 -12.04
C LEU A 51 -5.94 9.52 -12.98
N GLY A 52 -5.43 9.48 -14.20
CA GLY A 52 -5.56 10.52 -15.20
C GLY A 52 -4.33 11.42 -15.30
N ARG A 53 -4.51 12.64 -15.79
CA ARG A 53 -3.44 13.60 -16.04
C ARG A 53 -3.71 14.92 -15.33
N ALA A 54 -2.65 15.55 -14.82
CA ALA A 54 -2.71 16.88 -14.23
C ALA A 54 -1.47 17.71 -14.64
N PRO A 55 -1.59 19.04 -14.75
CA PRO A 55 -0.47 19.89 -15.05
C PRO A 55 0.56 19.88 -13.92
N VAL A 56 1.83 19.95 -14.30
CA VAL A 56 2.95 20.05 -13.37
C VAL A 56 3.49 21.48 -13.37
N ASN A 57 4.00 21.90 -12.22
CA ASN A 57 4.63 23.20 -12.06
C ASN A 57 5.91 23.06 -11.25
N PHE A 58 7.05 23.20 -11.90
CA PHE A 58 8.34 23.15 -11.21
C PHE A 58 8.63 24.42 -10.39
N GLY A 59 7.91 25.52 -10.66
CA GLY A 59 8.04 26.77 -9.90
C GLY A 59 9.48 27.28 -9.85
N ALA A 60 9.95 27.61 -8.68
CA ALA A 60 11.33 28.03 -8.44
C ALA A 60 12.36 26.97 -8.80
N ALA A 61 12.00 25.70 -8.82
CA ALA A 61 12.89 24.61 -9.23
C ALA A 61 13.21 24.66 -10.73
N ALA A 62 12.28 25.13 -11.56
CA ALA A 62 12.49 25.25 -13.00
C ALA A 62 13.65 26.21 -13.36
N ASP A 63 13.84 27.27 -12.58
CA ASP A 63 14.83 28.28 -12.85
C ASP A 63 16.22 27.92 -12.30
N ASN A 64 16.31 27.29 -11.13
CA ASN A 64 17.57 27.20 -10.39
C ASN A 64 17.87 25.83 -9.79
N ILE A 65 16.90 24.95 -9.57
CA ILE A 65 17.09 23.75 -8.72
C ILE A 65 16.89 22.45 -9.50
N GLY A 66 16.11 22.44 -10.53
CA GLY A 66 15.63 21.22 -11.16
C GLY A 66 14.49 20.57 -10.35
N GLY A 67 13.87 19.57 -10.92
CA GLY A 67 12.75 18.89 -10.27
C GLY A 67 12.29 17.67 -11.05
N GLN A 68 11.46 16.87 -10.40
CA GLN A 68 10.79 15.69 -10.98
C GLN A 68 9.29 15.81 -10.77
N ALA A 69 8.51 15.29 -11.72
CA ALA A 69 7.06 15.28 -11.62
C ALA A 69 6.45 14.04 -12.25
N LEU A 70 5.36 13.57 -11.66
CA LEU A 70 4.45 12.58 -12.25
C LEU A 70 3.25 13.31 -12.86
N GLU A 71 3.20 13.35 -14.20
CA GLU A 71 2.17 14.08 -14.93
C GLU A 71 0.88 13.30 -15.10
N ALA A 72 0.99 11.97 -15.24
CA ALA A 72 -0.17 11.11 -15.49
C ALA A 72 0.04 9.69 -14.98
N VAL A 73 -1.07 9.05 -14.60
CA VAL A 73 -1.21 7.61 -14.40
C VAL A 73 -2.42 7.13 -15.19
N GLU A 74 -2.21 6.28 -16.18
CA GLU A 74 -3.23 5.80 -17.11
C GLU A 74 -3.25 4.28 -17.09
N VAL A 75 -4.45 3.68 -17.04
CA VAL A 75 -4.64 2.22 -16.99
C VAL A 75 -5.20 1.75 -18.33
N SER A 76 -4.61 0.72 -18.91
CA SER A 76 -5.09 0.09 -20.13
C SER A 76 -4.94 -1.42 -20.04
N GLY A 77 -6.05 -2.12 -19.84
CA GLY A 77 -6.05 -3.57 -19.64
C GLY A 77 -5.15 -4.00 -18.48
N ASN A 78 -4.12 -4.77 -18.79
CA ASN A 78 -3.16 -5.29 -17.81
C ASN A 78 -1.89 -4.43 -17.66
N GLU A 79 -1.89 -3.22 -18.20
CA GLU A 79 -0.76 -2.30 -18.16
C GLU A 79 -1.14 -0.99 -17.47
N VAL A 80 -0.15 -0.37 -16.84
CA VAL A 80 -0.23 0.97 -16.27
C VAL A 80 0.86 1.80 -16.91
N THR A 81 0.48 2.95 -17.48
CA THR A 81 1.40 3.93 -18.02
C THR A 81 1.54 5.09 -17.05
N THR A 82 2.76 5.37 -16.61
CA THR A 82 3.11 6.56 -15.84
C THR A 82 3.90 7.53 -16.71
N SER A 83 3.47 8.79 -16.78
CA SER A 83 4.16 9.83 -17.54
C SER A 83 4.95 10.74 -16.60
N TRP A 84 6.23 10.83 -16.83
CA TRP A 84 7.16 11.55 -15.98
C TRP A 84 7.84 12.67 -16.73
N SER A 85 8.16 13.75 -16.01
CA SER A 85 9.03 14.82 -16.48
C SER A 85 10.04 15.21 -15.41
N GLY A 86 11.21 15.65 -15.86
CA GLY A 86 12.27 16.11 -14.95
C GLY A 86 13.12 17.18 -15.62
N ILE A 87 13.66 18.10 -14.82
CA ILE A 87 14.50 19.20 -15.25
C ILE A 87 15.90 19.06 -14.67
N ALA A 88 16.91 19.38 -15.48
CA ALA A 88 18.34 19.36 -15.11
C ALA A 88 18.79 17.96 -14.62
N GLY A 89 19.49 17.85 -13.49
CA GLY A 89 19.95 16.58 -12.94
C GLY A 89 18.81 15.61 -12.62
N ALA A 90 17.64 16.12 -12.22
CA ALA A 90 16.43 15.32 -12.03
C ALA A 90 15.88 14.74 -13.34
N GLY A 91 16.09 15.41 -14.46
CA GLY A 91 15.78 14.89 -15.80
C GLY A 91 16.56 13.61 -16.13
N VAL A 92 17.81 13.50 -15.68
CA VAL A 92 18.60 12.28 -15.82
C VAL A 92 17.96 11.13 -15.04
N GLY A 93 17.53 11.35 -13.80
CA GLY A 93 16.83 10.37 -12.98
C GLY A 93 15.56 9.86 -13.67
N VAL A 94 14.75 10.78 -14.19
CA VAL A 94 13.49 10.48 -14.87
C VAL A 94 13.73 9.72 -16.18
N ALA A 95 14.62 10.21 -17.05
CA ALA A 95 14.77 9.66 -18.39
C ALA A 95 15.73 8.47 -18.48
N ALA A 96 16.68 8.33 -17.54
CA ALA A 96 17.67 7.29 -17.59
C ALA A 96 17.59 6.27 -16.45
N CYS A 97 17.17 6.67 -15.25
CA CYS A 97 17.15 5.74 -14.10
C CYS A 97 15.81 5.02 -13.95
N LEU A 98 14.69 5.76 -13.89
CA LEU A 98 13.37 5.15 -13.72
C LEU A 98 13.03 4.11 -14.79
N PRO A 99 13.34 4.32 -16.11
CA PRO A 99 13.04 3.34 -17.14
C PRO A 99 13.76 2.01 -17.00
N GLN A 100 14.84 1.95 -16.22
CA GLN A 100 15.64 0.74 -15.99
C GLN A 100 15.28 0.00 -14.70
N ALA A 101 14.29 0.52 -13.95
CA ALA A 101 13.87 -0.09 -12.70
C ALA A 101 13.24 -1.48 -12.92
N PRO A 102 13.42 -2.43 -11.98
CA PRO A 102 12.69 -3.69 -12.00
C PRO A 102 11.17 -3.46 -12.07
N GLY A 103 10.48 -4.28 -12.85
CA GLY A 103 9.04 -4.16 -13.06
C GLY A 103 8.63 -3.24 -14.22
N VAL A 104 9.56 -2.54 -14.86
CA VAL A 104 9.29 -1.82 -16.11
C VAL A 104 9.23 -2.81 -17.28
N LEU A 105 8.13 -2.80 -18.04
CA LEU A 105 7.96 -3.61 -19.25
C LEU A 105 8.64 -2.95 -20.46
N ARG A 106 8.42 -1.65 -20.61
CA ARG A 106 8.99 -0.81 -21.66
C ARG A 106 8.88 0.66 -21.30
N SER A 107 9.64 1.48 -22.00
CA SER A 107 9.59 2.94 -21.90
C SER A 107 9.47 3.57 -23.28
N GLU A 108 8.79 4.72 -23.33
CA GLU A 108 8.57 5.51 -24.54
C GLU A 108 9.00 6.95 -24.28
N TYR A 109 9.79 7.49 -25.19
CA TYR A 109 10.24 8.87 -25.11
C TYR A 109 9.43 9.71 -26.13
N PRO A 110 8.76 10.80 -25.70
CA PRO A 110 7.93 11.62 -26.57
C PRO A 110 8.67 12.20 -27.76
N THR A 111 9.95 12.55 -27.59
CA THR A 111 10.81 13.07 -28.63
C THR A 111 12.23 12.49 -28.53
N GLU A 112 13.02 12.60 -29.61
CA GLU A 112 14.44 12.21 -29.59
C GLU A 112 15.27 13.06 -28.61
N ASP A 113 14.88 14.30 -28.34
CA ASP A 113 15.55 15.15 -27.38
C ASP A 113 15.39 14.68 -25.93
N ASP A 114 14.32 13.94 -25.62
CA ASP A 114 14.11 13.35 -24.30
C ASP A 114 15.12 12.22 -23.98
N LEU A 115 15.78 11.66 -25.00
CA LEU A 115 16.90 10.69 -24.83
C LEU A 115 18.22 11.35 -24.46
N ARG A 116 18.35 12.67 -24.67
CA ARG A 116 19.57 13.42 -24.37
C ARG A 116 19.50 13.94 -22.94
N THR A 117 20.14 13.24 -22.01
CA THR A 117 20.14 13.60 -20.59
C THR A 117 21.25 14.56 -20.25
N GLY A 118 21.04 15.36 -19.19
CA GLY A 118 22.02 16.30 -18.61
C GLY A 118 21.81 17.76 -19.01
N GLY A 119 22.52 18.66 -18.32
CA GLY A 119 22.33 20.11 -18.47
C GLY A 119 20.99 20.59 -17.94
N ALA A 120 20.58 21.80 -18.31
CA ALA A 120 19.31 22.43 -17.88
C ALA A 120 18.12 22.05 -18.78
N ARG A 121 18.08 20.79 -19.23
CA ARG A 121 17.00 20.30 -20.10
C ARG A 121 15.83 19.75 -19.31
N THR A 122 14.65 19.83 -19.92
CA THR A 122 13.50 19.02 -19.49
C THR A 122 13.51 17.72 -20.27
N ASN A 123 13.48 16.59 -19.57
CA ASN A 123 13.32 15.26 -20.14
C ASN A 123 11.96 14.69 -19.74
N ARG A 124 11.34 13.93 -20.65
CA ARG A 124 10.08 13.22 -20.41
C ARG A 124 10.23 11.76 -20.77
N VAL A 125 9.49 10.92 -20.05
CA VAL A 125 9.39 9.51 -20.37
C VAL A 125 8.00 8.99 -19.97
N ARG A 126 7.49 8.05 -20.75
CA ARG A 126 6.36 7.20 -20.39
C ARG A 126 6.91 5.83 -19.99
N ILE A 127 6.57 5.40 -18.80
CA ILE A 127 6.99 4.10 -18.28
C ILE A 127 5.78 3.22 -18.20
N ILE A 128 5.85 2.06 -18.85
CA ILE A 128 4.81 1.07 -18.90
C ILE A 128 5.19 -0.09 -17.97
N SER A 129 4.33 -0.40 -17.03
CA SER A 129 4.49 -1.47 -16.05
C SER A 129 3.27 -2.39 -16.00
N PRO A 130 3.39 -3.61 -15.47
CA PRO A 130 2.22 -4.48 -15.29
C PRO A 130 1.24 -3.86 -14.29
N ARG A 131 -0.04 -4.13 -14.52
CA ARG A 131 -1.09 -3.74 -13.56
C ARG A 131 -1.07 -4.65 -12.37
N TYR A 132 -1.00 -4.05 -11.19
CA TYR A 132 -1.21 -4.69 -9.91
C TYR A 132 -2.36 -4.03 -9.16
N GLU A 133 -3.01 -4.78 -8.31
CA GLU A 133 -3.97 -4.32 -7.32
C GLU A 133 -3.39 -4.48 -5.93
N LYS A 134 -3.89 -3.71 -4.98
CA LYS A 134 -3.49 -3.83 -3.58
C LYS A 134 -4.50 -4.66 -2.81
N LEU A 135 -4.01 -5.66 -2.09
CA LEU A 135 -4.78 -6.42 -1.10
C LEU A 135 -4.16 -6.24 0.27
N CYS A 136 -5.01 -5.89 1.23
CA CYS A 136 -4.65 -5.83 2.65
C CYS A 136 -5.41 -6.94 3.38
N PHE A 137 -4.67 -7.85 4.03
CA PHE A 137 -5.24 -8.89 4.88
C PHE A 137 -5.04 -8.55 6.34
N GLY A 138 -6.11 -8.56 7.11
CA GLY A 138 -6.06 -8.49 8.56
C GLY A 138 -6.17 -9.88 9.15
N ILE A 139 -5.29 -10.23 10.07
CA ILE A 139 -5.27 -11.52 10.76
C ILE A 139 -5.20 -11.25 12.25
N ASP A 140 -6.08 -11.89 13.01
CA ASP A 140 -6.10 -11.76 14.46
C ASP A 140 -6.55 -13.05 15.15
N ASP A 141 -6.24 -13.18 16.45
CA ASP A 141 -6.61 -14.29 17.31
C ASP A 141 -6.21 -15.67 16.78
N THR A 142 -4.98 -15.82 16.27
CA THR A 142 -4.44 -17.13 15.85
C THR A 142 -3.64 -17.82 16.94
N ASP A 143 -3.31 -17.12 18.02
CA ASP A 143 -2.59 -17.62 19.18
C ASP A 143 -3.51 -17.84 20.38
N THR A 144 -2.98 -18.50 21.40
CA THR A 144 -3.59 -18.66 22.71
C THR A 144 -2.68 -18.03 23.76
N ARG A 145 -3.08 -18.07 25.03
CA ARG A 145 -2.22 -17.58 26.12
C ARG A 145 -0.95 -18.39 26.32
N THR A 146 -0.90 -19.61 25.79
CA THR A 146 0.19 -20.57 26.00
C THR A 146 0.93 -20.94 24.72
N GLU A 147 0.35 -20.71 23.56
CA GLU A 147 0.90 -21.16 22.28
C GLU A 147 0.67 -20.15 21.16
N GLY A 148 1.67 -20.06 20.29
CA GLY A 148 1.61 -19.24 19.07
C GLY A 148 1.97 -17.78 19.29
N ALA A 149 1.96 -17.05 18.19
CA ALA A 149 2.04 -15.58 18.12
C ALA A 149 1.49 -15.17 16.75
N THR A 150 0.37 -14.46 16.73
CA THR A 150 -0.33 -14.07 15.50
C THR A 150 0.58 -13.38 14.49
N TRP A 151 1.39 -12.42 14.93
CA TRP A 151 2.28 -11.68 14.03
C TRP A 151 3.38 -12.55 13.40
N VAL A 152 3.91 -13.54 14.14
CA VAL A 152 4.94 -14.46 13.62
C VAL A 152 4.35 -15.34 12.54
N MET A 153 3.17 -15.91 12.81
CA MET A 153 2.45 -16.75 11.85
C MET A 153 2.08 -15.95 10.60
N ALA A 154 1.56 -14.72 10.76
CA ALA A 154 1.21 -13.83 9.66
C ALA A 154 2.42 -13.49 8.78
N LEU A 155 3.57 -13.15 9.39
CA LEU A 155 4.80 -12.86 8.64
C LEU A 155 5.29 -14.09 7.86
N ARG A 156 5.32 -15.25 8.49
CA ARG A 156 5.71 -16.51 7.82
C ARG A 156 4.76 -16.86 6.67
N CYS A 157 3.46 -16.64 6.85
CA CYS A 157 2.49 -16.77 5.78
C CYS A 157 2.85 -15.92 4.57
N ALA A 158 3.12 -14.64 4.79
CA ALA A 158 3.45 -13.70 3.72
C ALA A 158 4.78 -14.06 3.03
N GLU A 159 5.82 -14.35 3.82
CA GLU A 159 7.15 -14.70 3.30
C GLU A 159 7.19 -16.06 2.58
N SER A 160 6.25 -16.96 2.88
CA SER A 160 6.17 -18.28 2.24
C SER A 160 5.34 -18.28 0.95
N CYS A 161 4.67 -17.18 0.61
CA CYS A 161 3.89 -17.07 -0.61
C CYS A 161 4.80 -17.16 -1.84
N ARG A 162 4.46 -18.05 -2.78
CA ARG A 162 5.22 -18.28 -4.03
C ARG A 162 4.33 -18.22 -5.28
N ILE A 163 3.22 -17.49 -5.18
CA ILE A 163 2.31 -17.31 -6.32
C ILE A 163 2.93 -16.28 -7.25
N GLU A 164 3.15 -16.66 -8.51
CA GLU A 164 3.69 -15.75 -9.53
C GLU A 164 2.76 -14.54 -9.71
N GLY A 165 3.32 -13.33 -9.73
CA GLY A 165 2.53 -12.09 -9.83
C GLY A 165 1.85 -11.69 -8.52
N VAL A 166 2.33 -12.22 -7.40
CA VAL A 166 2.01 -11.77 -6.04
C VAL A 166 3.30 -11.32 -5.37
N GLU A 167 3.32 -10.09 -4.88
CA GLU A 167 4.47 -9.50 -4.19
C GLU A 167 4.06 -9.06 -2.78
N PHE A 168 4.74 -9.59 -1.78
CA PHE A 168 4.57 -9.13 -0.40
C PHE A 168 5.25 -7.77 -0.24
N LEU A 169 4.49 -6.77 0.19
CA LEU A 169 4.96 -5.39 0.34
C LEU A 169 5.48 -5.12 1.75
N ASN A 170 4.63 -5.32 2.73
CA ASN A 170 4.96 -5.12 4.14
C ASN A 170 3.93 -5.75 5.07
N MET A 171 4.33 -5.87 6.33
CA MET A 171 3.43 -6.18 7.44
C MET A 171 3.39 -4.98 8.40
N ARG A 172 2.20 -4.69 8.93
CA ARG A 172 2.00 -3.70 9.98
C ARG A 172 1.40 -4.38 11.21
N LEU A 173 1.91 -4.00 12.37
CA LEU A 173 1.28 -4.31 13.64
C LEU A 173 0.35 -3.16 14.00
N VAL A 174 -0.91 -3.47 14.18
CA VAL A 174 -1.96 -2.47 14.42
C VAL A 174 -2.37 -2.54 15.87
N GLN A 175 -2.05 -1.50 16.63
CA GLN A 175 -2.54 -1.37 18.00
C GLN A 175 -4.05 -1.14 17.99
N LEU A 176 -4.78 -2.03 18.61
CA LEU A 176 -6.23 -1.95 18.82
C LEU A 176 -6.55 -1.49 20.25
N ASN A 177 -7.84 -1.49 20.63
CA ASN A 177 -8.25 -1.05 21.95
C ASN A 177 -7.66 -1.97 23.04
N PRO A 178 -6.71 -1.51 23.87
CA PRO A 178 -6.08 -2.35 24.90
C PRO A 178 -7.01 -2.70 26.06
N LYS A 179 -8.18 -2.09 26.16
CA LYS A 179 -9.18 -2.31 27.23
C LYS A 179 -10.09 -3.50 26.96
N VAL A 180 -9.96 -4.16 25.78
CA VAL A 180 -10.75 -5.34 25.44
C VAL A 180 -10.43 -6.49 26.40
N PRO A 181 -11.42 -7.03 27.15
CA PRO A 181 -11.17 -8.04 28.17
C PRO A 181 -10.80 -9.41 27.60
N GLN A 182 -11.17 -9.69 26.33
CA GLN A 182 -10.97 -10.98 25.66
C GLN A 182 -9.59 -11.12 24.98
N LYS A 183 -8.75 -10.09 25.00
CA LYS A 183 -7.41 -10.14 24.42
C LYS A 183 -6.56 -11.28 25.01
N THR A 184 -5.72 -11.90 24.19
CA THR A 184 -4.78 -12.94 24.67
C THR A 184 -3.68 -12.36 25.54
N THR A 185 -2.89 -11.43 24.98
CA THR A 185 -1.82 -10.69 25.67
C THR A 185 -1.86 -9.22 25.28
N ASN A 186 -1.40 -8.88 24.11
CA ASN A 186 -1.49 -7.56 23.51
C ASN A 186 -2.72 -7.49 22.61
N CYS A 187 -3.40 -6.37 22.56
CA CYS A 187 -4.49 -6.17 21.63
C CYS A 187 -3.93 -5.59 20.31
N VAL A 188 -3.30 -6.45 19.52
CA VAL A 188 -2.58 -6.07 18.30
C VAL A 188 -2.97 -7.00 17.15
N GLY A 189 -3.60 -6.45 16.13
CA GLY A 189 -3.88 -7.15 14.88
C GLY A 189 -2.70 -7.08 13.91
N SER A 190 -2.59 -8.05 13.01
CA SER A 190 -1.55 -8.11 11.98
C SER A 190 -2.13 -7.80 10.61
N ALA A 191 -1.62 -6.76 9.94
CA ALA A 191 -2.01 -6.41 8.58
C ALA A 191 -0.89 -6.78 7.60
N LEU A 192 -1.24 -7.56 6.56
CA LEU A 192 -0.35 -7.95 5.48
C LEU A 192 -0.76 -7.24 4.21
N ASN A 193 0.15 -6.50 3.59
CA ASN A 193 -0.09 -5.81 2.32
C ASN A 193 0.61 -6.52 1.16
N PHE A 194 -0.13 -6.73 0.09
CA PHE A 194 0.36 -7.35 -1.14
C PHE A 194 0.02 -6.53 -2.37
N ALA A 195 0.95 -6.52 -3.34
CA ALA A 195 0.64 -6.21 -4.72
C ALA A 195 0.34 -7.52 -5.46
N VAL A 196 -0.78 -7.56 -6.18
CA VAL A 196 -1.24 -8.78 -6.84
C VAL A 196 -1.75 -8.49 -8.25
N LYS A 197 -1.36 -9.31 -9.23
CA LYS A 197 -1.96 -9.25 -10.57
C LYS A 197 -3.45 -9.62 -10.48
N PRO A 198 -4.35 -8.93 -11.19
CA PRO A 198 -5.80 -9.13 -11.06
C PRO A 198 -6.27 -10.58 -11.13
N GLN A 199 -5.65 -11.38 -11.99
CA GLN A 199 -5.99 -12.80 -12.17
C GLN A 199 -5.64 -13.69 -10.97
N ASN A 200 -4.73 -13.26 -10.10
CA ASN A 200 -4.23 -14.06 -8.98
C ASN A 200 -4.87 -13.68 -7.62
N VAL A 201 -5.85 -12.77 -7.65
CA VAL A 201 -6.54 -12.31 -6.43
C VAL A 201 -7.21 -13.45 -5.68
N ALA A 202 -7.90 -14.34 -6.41
CA ALA A 202 -8.59 -15.50 -5.81
C ALA A 202 -7.59 -16.50 -5.21
N ASP A 203 -6.49 -16.76 -5.91
CA ASP A 203 -5.46 -17.68 -5.46
C ASP A 203 -4.75 -17.19 -4.21
N LEU A 204 -4.47 -15.88 -4.12
CA LEU A 204 -3.88 -15.29 -2.92
C LEU A 204 -4.83 -15.36 -1.72
N LYS A 205 -6.11 -15.04 -1.89
CA LYS A 205 -7.12 -15.16 -0.83
C LYS A 205 -7.21 -16.58 -0.29
N GLU A 206 -7.26 -17.56 -1.18
CA GLU A 206 -7.35 -18.98 -0.81
C GLU A 206 -6.06 -19.47 -0.13
N TYR A 207 -4.89 -19.01 -0.61
CA TYR A 207 -3.61 -19.31 0.02
C TYR A 207 -3.56 -18.78 1.46
N ILE A 208 -3.88 -17.51 1.69
CA ILE A 208 -3.89 -16.91 3.03
C ILE A 208 -4.86 -17.65 3.94
N ARG A 209 -6.08 -17.91 3.46
CA ARG A 209 -7.09 -18.63 4.24
C ARG A 209 -6.59 -20.01 4.67
N LYS A 210 -6.08 -20.82 3.75
CA LYS A 210 -5.57 -22.18 4.03
C LYS A 210 -4.40 -22.14 4.99
N TYR A 211 -3.42 -21.27 4.74
CA TYR A 211 -2.25 -21.16 5.59
C TYR A 211 -2.63 -20.83 7.03
N VAL A 212 -3.52 -19.85 7.23
CA VAL A 212 -3.98 -19.47 8.56
C VAL A 212 -4.76 -20.58 9.23
N GLU A 213 -5.67 -21.27 8.52
CA GLU A 213 -6.45 -22.41 9.06
C GLU A 213 -5.53 -23.57 9.47
N GLU A 214 -4.45 -23.82 8.76
CA GLU A 214 -3.50 -24.90 9.05
C GLU A 214 -2.56 -24.61 10.23
N HIS A 215 -2.29 -23.32 10.51
CA HIS A 215 -1.28 -22.90 11.48
C HIS A 215 -1.84 -22.18 12.72
N THR A 216 -3.14 -22.00 12.81
CA THR A 216 -3.76 -21.38 14.00
C THR A 216 -3.84 -22.36 15.17
N PHE A 217 -3.62 -21.85 16.38
CA PHE A 217 -3.85 -22.53 17.64
C PHE A 217 -5.20 -22.17 18.28
N SER A 218 -5.89 -21.19 17.72
CA SER A 218 -7.11 -20.62 18.29
C SER A 218 -8.36 -21.06 17.55
N SER A 219 -9.45 -21.21 18.28
CA SER A 219 -10.79 -21.39 17.71
C SER A 219 -11.44 -20.08 17.28
N ASP A 220 -10.90 -18.93 17.69
CA ASP A 220 -11.49 -17.60 17.49
C ASP A 220 -10.85 -16.78 16.36
N THR A 221 -9.97 -17.41 15.57
CA THR A 221 -9.23 -16.76 14.47
C THR A 221 -10.13 -16.02 13.49
N GLY A 222 -9.77 -14.79 13.19
CA GLY A 222 -10.40 -13.96 12.17
C GLY A 222 -9.45 -13.61 11.03
N ILE A 223 -9.98 -13.61 9.81
CA ILE A 223 -9.26 -13.21 8.60
C ILE A 223 -10.14 -12.23 7.82
N ALA A 224 -9.66 -11.00 7.64
CA ALA A 224 -10.33 -9.98 6.83
C ALA A 224 -9.47 -9.65 5.60
N CYS A 225 -10.10 -9.28 4.49
CA CYS A 225 -9.43 -8.87 3.27
C CYS A 225 -10.09 -7.61 2.71
N TYR A 226 -9.29 -6.61 2.39
CA TYR A 226 -9.70 -5.44 1.61
C TYR A 226 -8.93 -5.40 0.30
N ARG A 227 -9.66 -5.22 -0.80
CA ARG A 227 -9.11 -5.04 -2.14
C ARG A 227 -9.23 -3.57 -2.53
N GLY A 228 -8.16 -2.83 -2.38
CA GLY A 228 -8.10 -1.41 -2.70
C GLY A 228 -6.96 -0.68 -2.00
N ILE A 229 -6.77 0.57 -2.40
CA ILE A 229 -5.75 1.47 -1.85
C ILE A 229 -6.36 2.33 -0.75
N ASP A 230 -7.48 2.95 -1.04
CA ASP A 230 -8.23 3.81 -0.13
C ASP A 230 -9.65 3.33 0.10
N PHE A 231 -10.14 3.58 1.29
CA PHE A 231 -11.56 3.46 1.55
C PHE A 231 -12.30 4.65 0.93
N THR A 232 -13.32 4.36 0.13
CA THR A 232 -14.14 5.38 -0.56
C THR A 232 -15.29 5.88 0.30
N VAL A 233 -15.49 5.28 1.47
CA VAL A 233 -16.55 5.62 2.42
C VAL A 233 -15.92 5.90 3.78
N ASP A 234 -16.34 6.97 4.42
CA ASP A 234 -15.98 7.26 5.80
C ASP A 234 -16.72 6.32 6.75
N SER A 235 -16.03 5.87 7.80
CA SER A 235 -16.61 5.02 8.82
C SER A 235 -16.07 5.38 10.21
N THR A 236 -16.96 5.33 11.18
CA THR A 236 -16.60 5.46 12.60
C THR A 236 -15.81 4.25 13.10
N ALA A 237 -15.81 3.13 12.37
CA ALA A 237 -15.04 1.93 12.72
C ALA A 237 -13.55 2.19 12.86
N PHE A 238 -12.96 3.13 12.10
CA PHE A 238 -11.56 3.54 12.25
C PHE A 238 -11.24 3.97 13.69
N LYS A 239 -12.12 4.75 14.30
CA LYS A 239 -11.97 5.15 15.70
C LYS A 239 -12.34 3.99 16.64
N TRP A 240 -13.44 3.36 16.43
CA TRP A 240 -14.00 2.36 17.35
C TRP A 240 -13.06 1.19 17.61
N VAL A 241 -12.41 0.64 16.58
CA VAL A 241 -11.46 -0.48 16.76
C VAL A 241 -10.29 -0.17 17.69
N LYS A 242 -10.00 1.12 17.92
CA LYS A 242 -8.94 1.59 18.82
C LYS A 242 -9.45 2.12 20.16
N THR A 243 -10.74 2.46 20.27
CA THR A 243 -11.27 3.16 21.46
C THR A 243 -12.44 2.45 22.15
N GLU A 244 -13.20 1.64 21.43
CA GLU A 244 -14.44 1.03 21.90
C GLU A 244 -14.33 -0.49 22.00
N ILE A 245 -15.29 -1.11 22.65
CA ILE A 245 -15.49 -2.56 22.63
C ILE A 245 -16.56 -2.86 21.58
N MET A 246 -16.15 -3.31 20.40
CA MET A 246 -17.07 -3.65 19.32
C MET A 246 -17.67 -5.04 19.53
N THR A 247 -18.92 -5.21 19.09
CA THR A 247 -19.53 -6.52 18.92
C THR A 247 -19.21 -7.10 17.55
N LEU A 248 -19.33 -8.43 17.41
CA LEU A 248 -19.14 -9.10 16.12
C LEU A 248 -20.11 -8.57 15.06
N GLU A 249 -21.39 -8.36 15.42
CA GLU A 249 -22.40 -7.82 14.51
C GLU A 249 -22.07 -6.39 14.03
N GLN A 250 -21.48 -5.57 14.90
CA GLN A 250 -20.98 -4.24 14.49
C GLN A 250 -19.84 -4.38 13.50
N ALA A 251 -18.88 -5.26 13.77
CA ALA A 251 -17.74 -5.50 12.88
C ALA A 251 -18.19 -6.00 11.50
N GLU A 252 -19.16 -6.91 11.44
CA GLU A 252 -19.70 -7.45 10.20
C GLU A 252 -20.44 -6.38 9.39
N ARG A 253 -21.23 -5.51 10.03
CA ARG A 253 -21.90 -4.38 9.35
C ARG A 253 -20.90 -3.38 8.77
N GLU A 254 -19.88 -3.01 9.56
CA GLU A 254 -18.85 -2.07 9.10
C GLU A 254 -18.04 -2.68 7.95
N ALA A 255 -17.67 -3.97 8.04
CA ALA A 255 -16.98 -4.66 6.97
C ALA A 255 -17.78 -4.64 5.66
N GLN A 256 -19.10 -4.93 5.73
CA GLN A 256 -19.99 -4.87 4.58
C GLN A 256 -20.06 -3.47 3.97
N THR A 257 -20.18 -2.44 4.80
CA THR A 257 -20.25 -1.03 4.36
C THR A 257 -18.95 -0.60 3.67
N LEU A 258 -17.82 -1.06 4.16
CA LEU A 258 -16.48 -0.72 3.66
C LEU A 258 -15.99 -1.63 2.53
N GLY A 259 -16.75 -2.67 2.17
CA GLY A 259 -16.35 -3.64 1.16
C GLY A 259 -15.19 -4.55 1.61
N ILE A 260 -15.11 -4.80 2.92
CA ILE A 260 -14.15 -5.75 3.51
C ILE A 260 -14.80 -7.13 3.55
N GLU A 261 -14.09 -8.14 3.09
CA GLU A 261 -14.52 -9.53 3.05
C GLU A 261 -13.88 -10.30 4.19
N PHE A 262 -14.67 -11.09 4.94
CA PHE A 262 -14.13 -12.09 5.87
C PHE A 262 -13.91 -13.41 5.16
N LEU A 263 -12.72 -13.97 5.29
CA LEU A 263 -12.31 -15.21 4.61
C LEU A 263 -12.44 -16.45 5.49
N ASP A 264 -12.55 -16.29 6.81
CA ASP A 264 -12.76 -17.40 7.74
C ASP A 264 -14.18 -17.99 7.55
N ARG A 265 -14.29 -19.31 7.74
CA ARG A 265 -15.55 -20.05 7.47
C ARG A 265 -16.64 -19.81 8.50
N ASN A 266 -16.27 -19.41 9.71
CA ASN A 266 -17.20 -19.22 10.82
C ASN A 266 -17.04 -17.83 11.42
N ALA A 267 -18.15 -17.16 11.70
CA ALA A 267 -18.14 -15.88 12.39
C ALA A 267 -17.53 -16.00 13.79
N LYS A 268 -16.32 -15.46 13.97
CA LYS A 268 -15.52 -15.56 15.18
C LYS A 268 -15.15 -14.18 15.71
N LYS A 269 -14.78 -14.09 16.97
CA LYS A 269 -14.39 -12.83 17.62
C LYS A 269 -13.15 -12.19 16.99
N GLY A 270 -12.23 -12.98 16.48
CA GLY A 270 -11.03 -12.51 15.78
C GLY A 270 -11.34 -11.66 14.55
N ARG A 271 -12.56 -11.73 13.98
CA ARG A 271 -12.98 -10.81 12.91
C ARG A 271 -12.92 -9.34 13.32
N ILE A 272 -13.15 -9.03 14.59
CA ILE A 272 -13.09 -7.64 15.10
C ILE A 272 -11.67 -7.10 14.98
N GLY A 273 -10.69 -7.87 15.45
CA GLY A 273 -9.28 -7.48 15.36
C GLY A 273 -8.76 -7.53 13.91
N ALA A 274 -9.17 -8.53 13.12
CA ALA A 274 -8.84 -8.61 11.70
C ALA A 274 -9.39 -7.41 10.91
N LEU A 275 -10.63 -6.97 11.18
CA LEU A 275 -11.19 -5.72 10.65
C LEU A 275 -10.30 -4.52 11.02
N GLY A 276 -9.97 -4.39 12.31
CA GLY A 276 -9.12 -3.31 12.81
C GLY A 276 -7.75 -3.29 12.14
N ALA A 277 -7.15 -4.46 11.92
CA ALA A 277 -5.88 -4.59 11.20
C ALA A 277 -5.98 -4.08 9.76
N VAL A 278 -7.04 -4.44 9.02
CA VAL A 278 -7.28 -3.93 7.66
C VAL A 278 -7.49 -2.42 7.63
N LEU A 279 -8.29 -1.88 8.54
CA LEU A 279 -8.60 -0.45 8.60
C LEU A 279 -7.36 0.43 8.78
N TRP A 280 -6.40 -0.04 9.57
CA TRP A 280 -5.19 0.72 9.90
C TRP A 280 -3.94 0.25 9.16
N GLY A 281 -3.97 -0.86 8.45
CA GLY A 281 -2.81 -1.49 7.80
C GLY A 281 -2.07 -0.60 6.79
N ASN A 282 -2.71 0.45 6.28
CA ASN A 282 -2.12 1.41 5.34
C ASN A 282 -1.82 2.79 5.95
N ARG A 283 -1.89 2.94 7.29
CA ARG A 283 -1.75 4.22 7.99
C ARG A 283 -0.32 4.49 8.54
N GLY A 284 0.69 3.84 7.97
CA GLY A 284 2.08 4.05 8.41
C GLY A 284 2.26 3.82 9.91
N ILE A 285 2.99 4.72 10.56
CA ILE A 285 3.30 4.59 11.99
C ILE A 285 2.08 4.77 12.90
N GLU A 286 1.05 5.48 12.45
CA GLU A 286 -0.20 5.67 13.22
C GLU A 286 -0.93 4.34 13.48
N ALA A 287 -0.65 3.31 12.66
CA ALA A 287 -1.17 1.96 12.89
C ALA A 287 -0.72 1.40 14.26
N ALA A 288 0.54 1.65 14.63
CA ALA A 288 1.16 1.13 15.86
C ALA A 288 0.78 1.91 17.13
N GLY A 289 0.29 3.14 16.99
CA GLY A 289 -0.10 3.99 18.12
C GLY A 289 -1.52 3.73 18.63
N LEU A 290 -1.84 4.24 19.80
CA LEU A 290 -3.23 4.40 20.26
C LEU A 290 -3.94 5.46 19.41
N TYR A 291 -5.26 5.53 19.50
CA TYR A 291 -6.03 6.55 18.77
C TYR A 291 -5.66 7.96 19.22
N GLY A 292 -5.21 8.80 18.27
CA GLY A 292 -4.79 10.17 18.54
C GLY A 292 -3.37 10.31 19.11
N GLU A 293 -2.61 9.22 19.19
CA GLU A 293 -1.19 9.26 19.54
C GLU A 293 -0.36 9.58 18.29
N HIS A 294 0.50 10.58 18.41
CA HIS A 294 1.42 11.04 17.35
C HIS A 294 2.85 11.04 17.86
N LEU A 295 3.82 10.72 16.98
CA LEU A 295 5.25 10.86 17.25
C LEU A 295 5.75 12.24 16.83
#